data_aa529079d6784559f4655b127701cd88
#
_entry.id   aa529079d6784559f4655b127701cd88
#
_cell.length_a   1.000
_cell.length_b   1.000
_cell.length_c   1.000
_cell.angle_alpha   90.00
_cell.angle_beta   90.00
_cell.angle_gamma   90.00
#
_symmetry.space_group_name_H-M   'P 1'
#
loop_
_entity.id
_entity.type
_entity.pdbx_description
1 polymer ?
#
loop_
_entity_poly.entity_id
_entity_poly.type
_entity_poly.pdbx_seq_one_letter_code
_entity_poly.pdbx_strand_id
1 'polypeptide(L)'
;IVSQLHRSPGLAFEASTHANGKTLHSYRIIPDRGSWFETQFDTNDLLYVYLDRKKRRRKFLITTFFRALCFLKDDGAKGTDREILEMFYDIEEMSLKKVEKHDNLADLVLTQDIEDEEKNVIVARAFEPLSRAVLKQIATTGTTKVSVVDISRDEGLIIKCMKKDPTHNEEEALKEIYGRL
;
A
#
# COMPACT_ATOMS: atom_id res chain seq x y z
N ILE A 1 28.74 -20.35 36.87
CA ILE A 1 27.78 -20.60 35.77
C ILE A 1 27.91 -19.46 34.77
N VAL A 2 28.24 -19.80 33.56
CA VAL A 2 28.29 -18.83 32.46
C VAL A 2 26.99 -18.91 31.70
N SER A 3 26.26 -17.81 31.60
CA SER A 3 25.06 -17.71 30.75
C SER A 3 25.40 -17.03 29.44
N GLN A 4 24.86 -17.53 28.33
CA GLN A 4 24.98 -16.92 27.03
C GLN A 4 23.64 -16.27 26.65
N LEU A 5 23.73 -15.09 26.04
CA LEU A 5 22.60 -14.46 25.40
C LEU A 5 22.46 -15.02 24.00
N HIS A 6 21.35 -15.69 23.72
CA HIS A 6 21.00 -16.17 22.40
C HIS A 6 20.00 -15.25 21.73
N ARG A 7 20.04 -15.20 20.38
CA ARG A 7 18.97 -14.58 19.61
C ARG A 7 17.69 -15.40 19.83
N SER A 8 16.57 -14.72 20.15
CA SER A 8 15.28 -15.36 20.22
C SER A 8 14.55 -15.18 18.88
N PRO A 9 14.51 -16.21 18.02
CA PRO A 9 13.80 -16.12 16.75
C PRO A 9 12.30 -15.98 16.97
N GLY A 10 11.64 -15.28 16.04
CA GLY A 10 10.19 -15.10 16.10
C GLY A 10 9.74 -13.74 15.61
N LEU A 11 8.51 -13.44 15.96
CA LEU A 11 7.83 -12.20 15.62
C LEU A 11 7.75 -11.31 16.85
N ALA A 12 8.09 -10.05 16.72
CA ALA A 12 7.96 -9.04 17.76
C ALA A 12 7.17 -7.83 17.25
N PHE A 13 6.16 -7.43 18.01
CA PHE A 13 5.40 -6.22 17.80
C PHE A 13 5.79 -5.21 18.88
N GLU A 14 6.12 -4.00 18.47
CA GLU A 14 6.51 -2.93 19.37
C GLU A 14 5.69 -1.67 19.08
N ALA A 15 5.36 -0.93 20.12
CA ALA A 15 4.79 0.39 20.04
C ALA A 15 5.75 1.38 20.69
N SER A 16 6.14 2.41 19.99
CA SER A 16 7.02 3.48 20.48
C SER A 16 6.36 4.83 20.36
N THR A 17 6.56 5.71 21.33
CA THR A 17 6.02 7.07 21.27
C THR A 17 7.08 7.99 20.66
N HIS A 18 6.71 8.64 19.56
CA HIS A 18 7.55 9.65 18.92
C HIS A 18 7.52 10.96 19.75
N ALA A 19 8.53 11.82 19.55
CA ALA A 19 8.65 13.10 20.28
C ALA A 19 7.43 14.03 20.10
N ASN A 20 6.66 13.89 19.03
CA ASN A 20 5.42 14.63 18.79
C ASN A 20 4.17 14.01 19.48
N GLY A 21 4.34 12.96 20.32
CA GLY A 21 3.27 12.31 21.05
C GLY A 21 2.54 11.21 20.25
N LYS A 22 2.86 11.01 18.96
CA LYS A 22 2.24 9.97 18.13
C LYS A 22 2.82 8.59 18.45
N THR A 23 1.97 7.60 18.65
CA THR A 23 2.39 6.20 18.79
C THR A 23 2.70 5.62 17.42
N LEU A 24 3.92 5.12 17.27
CA LEU A 24 4.39 4.44 16.07
C LEU A 24 4.46 2.95 16.34
N HIS A 25 3.78 2.17 15.52
CA HIS A 25 3.79 0.73 15.58
C HIS A 25 4.90 0.18 14.68
N SER A 26 5.61 -0.81 15.18
CA SER A 26 6.63 -1.53 14.42
C SER A 26 6.46 -3.04 14.60
N TYR A 27 6.97 -3.75 13.61
CA TYR A 27 6.91 -5.19 13.55
C TYR A 27 8.26 -5.71 13.07
N ARG A 28 8.76 -6.75 13.74
CA ARG A 28 10.09 -7.31 13.48
C ARG A 28 10.02 -8.81 13.35
N ILE A 29 10.65 -9.33 12.30
CA ILE A 29 10.92 -10.75 12.14
C ILE A 29 12.39 -11.00 12.48
N ILE A 30 12.63 -11.87 13.44
CA ILE A 30 13.95 -12.30 13.88
C ILE A 30 14.15 -13.75 13.42
N PRO A 31 14.95 -14.02 12.36
CA PRO A 31 15.21 -15.39 11.93
C PRO A 31 16.27 -16.04 12.83
N ASP A 32 16.34 -17.37 12.80
CA ASP A 32 17.43 -18.13 13.43
C ASP A 32 18.78 -17.69 12.91
N ARG A 33 18.87 -17.48 11.61
CA ARG A 33 20.08 -17.08 10.90
C ARG A 33 19.77 -16.04 9.84
N GLY A 34 20.63 -15.04 9.71
CA GLY A 34 20.50 -13.98 8.70
C GLY A 34 20.10 -12.63 9.29
N SER A 35 19.78 -11.71 8.41
CA SER A 35 19.40 -10.34 8.76
C SER A 35 17.97 -10.27 9.28
N TRP A 36 17.72 -9.30 10.16
CA TRP A 36 16.37 -9.03 10.65
C TRP A 36 15.58 -8.26 9.60
N PHE A 37 14.31 -8.57 9.52
CA PHE A 37 13.32 -7.80 8.77
C PHE A 37 12.50 -6.97 9.76
N GLU A 38 12.45 -5.69 9.54
CA GLU A 38 11.71 -4.77 10.41
C GLU A 38 10.83 -3.85 9.56
N THR A 39 9.59 -3.69 9.96
CA THR A 39 8.68 -2.68 9.41
C THR A 39 8.31 -1.69 10.48
N GLN A 40 8.17 -0.43 10.11
CA GLN A 40 7.80 0.62 11.04
C GLN A 40 6.97 1.70 10.33
N PHE A 41 5.89 2.13 10.99
CA PHE A 41 5.17 3.33 10.58
C PHE A 41 6.00 4.58 10.86
N ASP A 42 5.92 5.54 9.97
CA ASP A 42 6.43 6.89 10.23
C ASP A 42 5.33 7.82 10.76
N THR A 43 5.70 9.08 11.02
CA THR A 43 4.76 10.10 11.51
C THR A 43 3.66 10.48 10.51
N ASN A 44 3.81 10.12 9.24
CA ASN A 44 2.87 10.39 8.15
C ASN A 44 2.00 9.17 7.80
N ASP A 45 1.98 8.15 8.66
CA ASP A 45 1.27 6.89 8.45
C ASP A 45 1.75 6.11 7.22
N LEU A 46 3.02 6.27 6.84
CA LEU A 46 3.66 5.49 5.81
C LEU A 46 4.41 4.32 6.43
N LEU A 47 4.21 3.13 5.87
CA LEU A 47 4.85 1.91 6.34
C LEU A 47 6.14 1.66 5.58
N TYR A 48 7.25 1.65 6.30
CA TYR A 48 8.58 1.41 5.76
C TYR A 48 9.16 0.08 6.19
N VAL A 49 9.94 -0.51 5.30
CA VAL A 49 10.73 -1.74 5.53
C VAL A 49 12.20 -1.39 5.71
N TYR A 50 12.82 -2.05 6.68
CA TYR A 50 14.25 -1.98 6.97
C TYR A 50 14.86 -3.38 6.81
N LEU A 51 15.76 -3.55 5.83
CA LEU A 51 16.38 -4.84 5.51
C LEU A 51 17.70 -5.09 6.22
N ASP A 52 18.40 -4.07 6.68
CA ASP A 52 19.64 -4.20 7.43
C ASP A 52 19.77 -3.12 8.52
N ARG A 53 19.97 -3.59 9.75
CA ARG A 53 20.11 -2.71 10.92
C ARG A 53 21.53 -2.16 11.08
N LYS A 54 22.56 -2.78 10.50
CA LYS A 54 23.97 -2.46 10.79
C LYS A 54 24.56 -1.33 9.97
N LYS A 55 24.06 -1.11 8.76
CA LYS A 55 24.58 -0.07 7.87
C LYS A 55 23.48 0.91 7.48
N ARG A 56 23.47 2.10 8.10
CA ARG A 56 22.59 3.22 7.75
C ARG A 56 21.21 2.75 7.30
N ARG A 57 20.21 2.89 8.14
CA ARG A 57 18.81 2.50 7.93
C ARG A 57 18.34 2.81 6.51
N ARG A 58 18.59 1.92 5.59
CA ARG A 58 18.03 1.96 4.24
C ARG A 58 16.59 1.53 4.38
N LYS A 59 15.67 2.43 4.07
CA LYS A 59 14.25 2.16 4.18
C LYS A 59 13.59 2.24 2.81
N PHE A 60 12.64 1.36 2.60
CA PHE A 60 11.79 1.29 1.42
C PHE A 60 10.35 1.34 1.86
N LEU A 61 9.45 1.83 1.00
CA LEU A 61 8.04 1.65 1.25
C LEU A 61 7.68 0.16 1.22
N ILE A 62 6.72 -0.22 2.03
CA ILE A 62 6.25 -1.62 2.07
C ILE A 62 5.71 -2.07 0.72
N THR A 63 5.06 -1.19 -0.03
CA THR A 63 4.54 -1.45 -1.37
C THR A 63 5.65 -1.74 -2.38
N THR A 64 6.72 -0.95 -2.39
CA THR A 64 7.91 -1.21 -3.21
C THR A 64 8.50 -2.59 -2.89
N PHE A 65 8.57 -2.94 -1.60
CA PHE A 65 9.09 -4.24 -1.18
C PHE A 65 8.21 -5.39 -1.66
N PHE A 66 6.88 -5.28 -1.52
CA PHE A 66 5.96 -6.32 -1.99
C PHE A 66 5.97 -6.46 -3.51
N ARG A 67 6.08 -5.36 -4.26
CA ARG A 67 6.26 -5.42 -5.72
C ARG A 67 7.49 -6.22 -6.12
N ALA A 68 8.62 -6.00 -5.43
CA ALA A 68 9.87 -6.70 -5.68
C ALA A 68 9.84 -8.19 -5.30
N LEU A 69 9.02 -8.58 -4.32
CA LEU A 69 8.90 -9.98 -3.89
C LEU A 69 8.02 -10.82 -4.81
N CYS A 70 7.15 -10.20 -5.59
CA CYS A 70 6.33 -10.87 -6.60
C CYS A 70 5.68 -12.16 -6.11
N PHE A 71 4.80 -12.06 -5.11
CA PHE A 71 4.16 -13.24 -4.51
C PHE A 71 3.12 -13.93 -5.40
N LEU A 72 2.69 -13.30 -6.48
CA LEU A 72 1.49 -13.73 -7.18
C LEU A 72 1.73 -13.93 -8.67
N LYS A 73 1.38 -15.14 -9.12
CA LYS A 73 1.07 -15.60 -10.47
C LYS A 73 2.18 -15.55 -11.54
N ASP A 74 2.36 -16.68 -12.17
CA ASP A 74 3.32 -16.92 -13.27
C ASP A 74 2.95 -16.22 -14.59
N ASP A 75 1.74 -15.67 -14.71
CA ASP A 75 1.21 -15.13 -15.97
C ASP A 75 0.89 -13.62 -15.84
N GLY A 76 1.67 -12.77 -16.51
CA GLY A 76 1.37 -11.36 -16.73
C GLY A 76 2.36 -10.36 -16.12
N ALA A 77 1.97 -9.09 -16.11
CA ALA A 77 2.74 -8.01 -15.48
C ALA A 77 2.72 -8.20 -13.97
N LYS A 78 3.91 -8.25 -13.37
CA LYS A 78 4.13 -8.54 -11.96
C LYS A 78 4.34 -7.27 -11.13
N GLY A 79 3.92 -7.29 -9.88
CA GLY A 79 4.08 -6.17 -8.96
C GLY A 79 3.22 -4.97 -9.32
N THR A 80 2.09 -5.17 -9.98
CA THR A 80 1.17 -4.10 -10.38
C THR A 80 0.39 -3.52 -9.20
N ASP A 81 -0.19 -2.33 -9.39
CA ASP A 81 -1.06 -1.70 -8.39
C ASP A 81 -2.23 -2.60 -8.00
N ARG A 82 -2.82 -3.28 -8.99
CA ARG A 82 -3.92 -4.20 -8.78
C ARG A 82 -3.53 -5.37 -7.89
N GLU A 83 -2.37 -5.98 -8.11
CA GLU A 83 -1.89 -7.09 -7.27
C GLU A 83 -1.67 -6.65 -5.82
N ILE A 84 -1.09 -5.47 -5.60
CA ILE A 84 -0.94 -4.93 -4.25
C ILE A 84 -2.29 -4.69 -3.59
N LEU A 85 -3.27 -4.13 -4.33
CA LEU A 85 -4.61 -3.94 -3.80
C LEU A 85 -5.28 -5.26 -3.44
N GLU A 86 -5.21 -6.28 -4.30
CA GLU A 86 -5.78 -7.61 -4.06
C GLU A 86 -5.17 -8.33 -2.84
N MET A 87 -3.95 -7.95 -2.40
CA MET A 87 -3.35 -8.49 -1.18
C MET A 87 -4.00 -7.97 0.11
N PHE A 88 -4.54 -6.76 0.08
CA PHE A 88 -5.01 -6.08 1.30
C PHE A 88 -6.50 -5.78 1.30
N TYR A 89 -7.11 -5.69 0.14
CA TYR A 89 -8.51 -5.29 -0.04
C TYR A 89 -9.24 -6.22 -1.00
N ASP A 90 -10.54 -6.31 -0.82
CA ASP A 90 -11.44 -6.93 -1.79
C ASP A 90 -11.79 -5.90 -2.87
N ILE A 91 -11.41 -6.17 -4.13
CA ILE A 91 -11.76 -5.31 -5.26
C ILE A 91 -13.16 -5.66 -5.72
N GLU A 92 -14.07 -4.69 -5.66
CA GLU A 92 -15.45 -4.84 -6.11
C GLU A 92 -15.76 -3.98 -7.34
N GLU A 93 -16.42 -4.58 -8.32
CA GLU A 93 -17.07 -3.82 -9.40
C GLU A 93 -18.47 -3.41 -8.99
N MET A 94 -18.66 -2.12 -8.77
CA MET A 94 -19.96 -1.57 -8.37
C MET A 94 -20.55 -0.70 -9.46
N SER A 95 -21.89 -0.77 -9.64
CA SER A 95 -22.59 0.23 -10.44
C SER A 95 -22.60 1.59 -9.71
N LEU A 96 -22.56 2.69 -10.46
CA LEU A 96 -22.60 4.05 -9.87
C LEU A 96 -23.78 4.23 -8.92
N LYS A 97 -24.96 3.65 -9.24
CA LYS A 97 -26.14 3.69 -8.38
C LYS A 97 -25.94 2.97 -7.04
N LYS A 98 -25.15 1.89 -7.00
CA LYS A 98 -24.82 1.17 -5.77
C LYS A 98 -23.82 1.97 -4.94
N VAL A 99 -22.83 2.58 -5.60
CA VAL A 99 -21.85 3.45 -4.95
C VAL A 99 -22.51 4.67 -4.31
N GLU A 100 -23.44 5.34 -5.00
CA GLU A 100 -24.17 6.50 -4.45
C GLU A 100 -24.98 6.19 -3.17
N LYS A 101 -25.40 4.93 -3.01
CA LYS A 101 -26.15 4.47 -1.84
C LYS A 101 -25.27 3.98 -0.69
N HIS A 102 -23.95 4.01 -0.87
CA HIS A 102 -23.03 3.60 0.18
C HIS A 102 -23.08 4.61 1.34
N ASP A 103 -23.05 4.10 2.56
CA ASP A 103 -23.22 4.90 3.78
C ASP A 103 -22.13 5.98 3.91
N ASN A 104 -20.89 5.64 3.55
CA ASN A 104 -19.78 6.58 3.56
C ASN A 104 -18.95 6.46 2.26
N LEU A 105 -19.14 7.41 1.35
CA LEU A 105 -18.43 7.46 0.07
C LEU A 105 -16.92 7.69 0.23
N ALA A 106 -16.51 8.32 1.32
CA ALA A 106 -15.09 8.58 1.56
C ALA A 106 -14.28 7.32 1.86
N ASP A 107 -14.95 6.22 2.28
CA ASP A 107 -14.31 4.94 2.52
C ASP A 107 -14.14 4.13 1.23
N LEU A 108 -14.75 4.55 0.13
CA LEU A 108 -14.58 3.93 -1.18
C LEU A 108 -13.54 4.67 -2.00
N VAL A 109 -12.58 3.93 -2.53
CA VAL A 109 -11.48 4.45 -3.34
C VAL A 109 -11.45 3.73 -4.69
N LEU A 110 -11.22 4.49 -5.77
CA LEU A 110 -11.06 3.92 -7.11
C LEU A 110 -9.73 3.16 -7.23
N THR A 111 -9.76 2.03 -7.91
CA THR A 111 -8.58 1.22 -8.17
C THR A 111 -7.78 1.66 -9.40
N GLN A 112 -8.41 2.40 -10.29
CA GLN A 112 -7.83 2.88 -11.56
C GLN A 112 -8.38 4.25 -11.93
N ASP A 113 -7.62 4.97 -12.75
CA ASP A 113 -8.05 6.25 -13.30
C ASP A 113 -9.27 6.06 -14.22
N ILE A 114 -10.16 7.02 -14.23
CA ILE A 114 -11.29 7.08 -15.15
C ILE A 114 -11.07 8.26 -16.08
N GLU A 115 -10.96 7.95 -17.36
CA GLU A 115 -10.73 8.91 -18.43
C GLU A 115 -12.02 9.16 -19.23
N ASP A 116 -12.21 10.40 -19.64
CA ASP A 116 -13.20 10.79 -20.65
C ASP A 116 -12.52 10.64 -22.02
N GLU A 117 -12.84 9.58 -22.74
CA GLU A 117 -12.23 9.26 -24.06
C GLU A 117 -12.51 10.37 -25.10
N GLU A 118 -13.65 11.07 -25.02
CA GLU A 118 -13.99 12.14 -25.96
C GLU A 118 -13.12 13.39 -25.75
N LYS A 119 -12.76 13.69 -24.51
CA LYS A 119 -12.01 14.89 -24.14
C LYS A 119 -10.54 14.61 -23.82
N ASN A 120 -10.15 13.34 -23.75
CA ASN A 120 -8.81 12.89 -23.36
C ASN A 120 -8.34 13.52 -22.04
N VAL A 121 -9.23 13.53 -21.04
CA VAL A 121 -9.00 14.12 -19.71
C VAL A 121 -9.33 13.09 -18.63
N ILE A 122 -8.46 12.98 -17.62
CA ILE A 122 -8.73 12.18 -16.43
C ILE A 122 -9.81 12.87 -15.61
N VAL A 123 -10.94 12.22 -15.46
CA VAL A 123 -12.11 12.71 -14.72
C VAL A 123 -12.01 12.34 -13.24
N ALA A 124 -11.48 11.17 -12.94
CA ALA A 124 -11.25 10.72 -11.58
C ALA A 124 -9.95 9.92 -11.51
N ARG A 125 -9.14 10.21 -10.50
CA ARG A 125 -7.85 9.53 -10.30
C ARG A 125 -8.00 8.32 -9.40
N ALA A 126 -7.18 7.32 -9.67
CA ALA A 126 -7.00 6.17 -8.78
C ALA A 126 -6.54 6.62 -7.39
N PHE A 127 -6.89 5.81 -6.41
CA PHE A 127 -6.49 5.99 -5.01
C PHE A 127 -7.03 7.24 -4.32
N GLU A 128 -7.96 7.96 -4.94
CA GLU A 128 -8.64 9.10 -4.29
C GLU A 128 -10.02 8.70 -3.76
N PRO A 129 -10.39 9.19 -2.55
CA PRO A 129 -11.71 8.92 -1.99
C PRO A 129 -12.81 9.44 -2.90
N LEU A 130 -13.87 8.65 -3.02
CA LEU A 130 -15.03 9.05 -3.81
C LEU A 130 -15.82 10.15 -3.12
N SER A 131 -16.36 11.05 -3.92
CA SER A 131 -17.30 12.08 -3.50
C SER A 131 -18.49 12.16 -4.46
N ARG A 132 -19.58 12.75 -4.01
CA ARG A 132 -20.76 12.96 -4.88
C ARG A 132 -20.46 13.81 -6.12
N ALA A 133 -19.49 14.73 -6.02
CA ALA A 133 -19.05 15.55 -7.14
C ALA A 133 -18.34 14.71 -8.18
N VAL A 134 -17.39 13.86 -7.74
CA VAL A 134 -16.65 12.94 -8.59
C VAL A 134 -17.59 11.93 -9.27
N LEU A 135 -18.55 11.36 -8.54
CA LEU A 135 -19.54 10.44 -9.12
C LEU A 135 -20.37 11.08 -10.24
N LYS A 136 -20.78 12.34 -10.07
CA LYS A 136 -21.47 13.07 -11.14
C LYS A 136 -20.60 13.28 -12.37
N GLN A 137 -19.33 13.59 -12.19
CA GLN A 137 -18.37 13.71 -13.29
C GLN A 137 -18.19 12.37 -14.01
N ILE A 138 -18.00 11.27 -13.28
CA ILE A 138 -17.91 9.93 -13.85
C ILE A 138 -19.18 9.58 -14.65
N ALA A 139 -20.36 9.94 -14.15
CA ALA A 139 -21.62 9.68 -14.83
C ALA A 139 -21.70 10.39 -16.20
N THR A 140 -21.01 11.51 -16.40
CA THR A 140 -20.98 12.22 -17.70
C THR A 140 -20.13 11.51 -18.74
N THR A 141 -19.21 10.63 -18.36
CA THR A 141 -18.39 9.83 -19.29
C THR A 141 -19.09 8.60 -19.85
N GLY A 142 -20.34 8.35 -19.45
CA GLY A 142 -21.07 7.13 -19.85
C GLY A 142 -20.64 5.86 -19.11
N THR A 143 -19.71 5.96 -18.17
CA THR A 143 -19.27 4.84 -17.35
C THR A 143 -20.40 4.42 -16.42
N THR A 144 -20.76 3.13 -16.45
CA THR A 144 -21.87 2.58 -15.64
C THR A 144 -21.39 1.82 -14.40
N LYS A 145 -20.16 1.31 -14.43
CA LYS A 145 -19.54 0.54 -13.37
C LYS A 145 -18.15 1.10 -13.06
N VAL A 146 -17.77 1.03 -11.81
CA VAL A 146 -16.46 1.43 -11.32
C VAL A 146 -15.87 0.34 -10.44
N SER A 147 -14.57 0.16 -10.51
CA SER A 147 -13.82 -0.75 -9.65
C SER A 147 -13.36 0.01 -8.42
N VAL A 148 -13.77 -0.45 -7.25
CA VAL A 148 -13.52 0.22 -5.97
C VAL A 148 -13.01 -0.75 -4.91
N VAL A 149 -12.35 -0.20 -3.92
CA VAL A 149 -11.96 -0.88 -2.68
C VAL A 149 -12.50 -0.11 -1.48
N ASP A 150 -12.86 -0.84 -0.43
CA ASP A 150 -13.28 -0.28 0.85
C ASP A 150 -12.07 -0.16 1.79
N ILE A 151 -11.76 1.05 2.22
CA ILE A 151 -10.64 1.38 3.10
C ILE A 151 -11.03 1.63 4.55
N SER A 152 -12.27 1.34 4.94
CA SER A 152 -12.79 1.59 6.29
C SER A 152 -12.01 0.86 7.38
N ARG A 153 -11.37 -0.27 7.06
CA ARG A 153 -10.63 -1.12 8.01
C ARG A 153 -9.30 -0.54 8.46
N ASP A 154 -8.59 0.15 7.57
CA ASP A 154 -7.21 0.61 7.77
C ASP A 154 -7.02 2.12 7.49
N GLU A 155 -8.10 2.86 7.29
CA GLU A 155 -8.08 4.29 6.94
C GLU A 155 -7.20 4.60 5.71
N GLY A 156 -7.06 3.62 4.82
CA GLY A 156 -6.29 3.73 3.59
C GLY A 156 -4.78 3.82 3.79
N LEU A 157 -4.22 3.17 4.81
CA LEU A 157 -2.78 3.19 5.08
C LEU A 157 -1.96 2.65 3.89
N ILE A 158 -2.41 1.54 3.30
CA ILE A 158 -1.74 0.97 2.11
C ILE A 158 -1.91 1.88 0.89
N ILE A 159 -3.08 2.47 0.70
CA ILE A 159 -3.32 3.45 -0.38
C ILE A 159 -2.39 4.67 -0.24
N LYS A 160 -2.16 5.16 0.98
CA LYS A 160 -1.19 6.25 1.23
C LYS A 160 0.23 5.83 0.82
N CYS A 161 0.63 4.59 1.12
CA CYS A 161 1.92 4.05 0.70
C CYS A 161 2.01 3.95 -0.84
N MET A 162 0.96 3.44 -1.50
CA MET A 162 0.91 3.32 -2.96
C MET A 162 1.00 4.68 -3.67
N LYS A 163 0.30 5.70 -3.17
CA LYS A 163 0.40 7.08 -3.69
C LYS A 163 1.82 7.66 -3.58
N LYS A 164 2.58 7.23 -2.60
CA LYS A 164 3.95 7.72 -2.34
C LYS A 164 5.01 6.86 -3.02
N ASP A 165 4.65 5.67 -3.47
CA ASP A 165 5.55 4.73 -4.12
C ASP A 165 5.92 5.24 -5.52
N PRO A 166 7.21 5.41 -5.83
CA PRO A 166 7.65 5.81 -7.16
C PRO A 166 7.64 4.67 -8.17
N THR A 167 7.33 3.44 -7.74
CA THR A 167 7.40 2.24 -8.57
C THR A 167 6.01 1.70 -8.88
N HIS A 168 5.84 1.13 -10.09
CA HIS A 168 4.55 0.63 -10.58
C HIS A 168 4.57 -0.84 -10.98
N ASN A 169 5.75 -1.45 -10.99
CA ASN A 169 5.95 -2.86 -11.36
C ASN A 169 7.16 -3.46 -10.64
N GLU A 170 7.33 -4.78 -10.80
CA GLU A 170 8.43 -5.54 -10.20
C GLU A 170 9.81 -5.00 -10.61
N GLU A 171 10.01 -4.73 -11.89
CA GLU A 171 11.30 -4.33 -12.42
C GLU A 171 11.77 -2.99 -11.83
N GLU A 172 10.86 -2.02 -11.75
CA GLU A 172 11.13 -0.72 -11.14
C GLU A 172 11.41 -0.86 -9.64
N ALA A 173 10.64 -1.70 -8.95
CA ALA A 173 10.84 -1.96 -7.53
C ALA A 173 12.19 -2.62 -7.24
N LEU A 174 12.59 -3.60 -8.04
CA LEU A 174 13.91 -4.23 -7.94
C LEU A 174 15.05 -3.24 -8.20
N LYS A 175 14.91 -2.38 -9.21
CA LYS A 175 15.91 -1.31 -9.51
C LYS A 175 16.03 -0.33 -8.35
N GLU A 176 14.89 0.10 -7.77
CA GLU A 176 14.86 1.01 -6.63
C GLU A 176 15.54 0.40 -5.40
N ILE A 177 15.26 -0.86 -5.09
CA ILE A 177 15.88 -1.57 -3.96
C ILE A 177 17.38 -1.77 -4.21
N TYR A 178 17.75 -2.26 -5.40
CA TYR A 178 19.15 -2.50 -5.75
C TYR A 178 19.99 -1.22 -5.73
N GLY A 179 19.44 -0.12 -6.21
CA GLY A 179 20.13 1.18 -6.21
C GLY A 179 20.39 1.74 -4.80
N ARG A 180 19.69 1.24 -3.78
CA ARG A 180 19.85 1.65 -2.36
C ARG A 180 20.64 0.65 -1.51
N LEU A 181 20.86 -0.57 -1.98
CA LEU A 181 21.64 -1.59 -1.28
C LEU A 181 23.13 -1.40 -1.50
#